data_8b2d5582355f037343f6c14567b31556
#
_entry.id   8b2d5582355f037343f6c14567b31556
#
_cell.length_a   1.000
_cell.length_b   1.000
_cell.length_c   1.000
_cell.angle_alpha   90.00
_cell.angle_beta   90.00
_cell.angle_gamma   90.00
#
_symmetry.space_group_name_H-M   'P 1'
#
loop_
_entity.id
_entity.type
_entity.pdbx_description
1 polymer ?
#
loop_
_entity_poly.entity_id
_entity_poly.type
_entity_poly.pdbx_seq_one_letter_code
_entity_poly.pdbx_strand_id
1 'polypeptide(L)'
;GSEMCIRDSFKADVDQSQIRTKLIETVKEQVAGIKLEDASIVVSGGRGIGGPDGFKQLEDLAKILKAALGASRPPCYNKWIPETAQVGLTGKIVTPELYIAVGISGASQHLAGCSGSKNIIAINKDPEANIFKEARFGVVGDWKQILPTFTQKVKELISG
;
A
#
# COMPACT_ATOMS: atom_id res chain seq x y z
N GLY A 1 16.13 40.61 5.38
CA GLY A 1 14.76 40.86 5.74
C GLY A 1 14.07 39.58 6.18
N SER A 2 13.62 39.53 7.42
CA SER A 2 12.83 38.40 7.90
C SER A 2 11.42 38.56 7.35
N GLU A 3 10.97 37.63 6.51
CA GLU A 3 9.57 37.53 6.14
C GLU A 3 8.79 37.01 7.34
N MET A 4 8.06 37.93 7.98
CA MET A 4 7.08 37.52 8.99
C MET A 4 5.86 36.97 8.28
N CYS A 5 5.63 35.66 8.41
CA CYS A 5 4.35 35.06 8.07
C CYS A 5 3.31 35.56 9.07
N ILE A 6 2.55 36.58 8.71
CA ILE A 6 1.39 37.02 9.48
C ILE A 6 0.27 36.01 9.25
N ARG A 7 -0.03 35.20 10.26
CA ARG A 7 -1.27 34.45 10.32
C ARG A 7 -2.30 35.31 11.01
N ASP A 8 -3.26 35.78 10.24
CA ASP A 8 -4.40 36.48 10.78
C ASP A 8 -5.63 35.56 10.72
N SER A 9 -6.48 35.65 11.73
CA SER A 9 -7.75 34.93 11.78
C SER A 9 -8.86 35.95 11.95
N PHE A 10 -9.83 35.93 11.08
CA PHE A 10 -11.05 36.74 11.22
C PHE A 10 -12.27 35.85 11.46
N LYS A 11 -13.19 36.29 12.26
CA LYS A 11 -14.50 35.66 12.41
C LYS A 11 -15.36 36.08 11.25
N ALA A 12 -15.69 35.14 10.37
CA ALA A 12 -16.71 35.32 9.38
C ALA A 12 -18.08 35.08 10.01
N ASP A 13 -18.94 36.08 9.95
CA ASP A 13 -20.36 35.92 10.30
C ASP A 13 -21.04 35.17 9.15
N VAL A 14 -21.14 33.85 9.27
CA VAL A 14 -21.81 33.05 8.24
C VAL A 14 -23.23 32.79 8.68
N ASP A 15 -24.17 33.31 7.91
CA ASP A 15 -25.57 33.00 8.10
C ASP A 15 -25.84 31.54 7.80
N GLN A 16 -26.20 30.77 8.83
CA GLN A 16 -26.46 29.33 8.74
C GLN A 16 -27.59 28.99 7.74
N SER A 17 -28.46 29.92 7.43
CA SER A 17 -29.53 29.74 6.43
C SER A 17 -29.00 29.61 4.99
N GLN A 18 -27.77 30.09 4.73
CA GLN A 18 -27.11 30.00 3.44
C GLN A 18 -26.30 28.71 3.23
N ILE A 19 -26.11 27.94 4.28
CA ILE A 19 -25.40 26.67 4.20
C ILE A 19 -26.33 25.60 3.62
N ARG A 20 -26.17 25.36 2.30
CA ARG A 20 -26.96 24.32 1.58
C ARG A 20 -26.44 22.91 1.69
N THR A 21 -25.23 22.75 2.21
CA THR A 21 -24.60 21.44 2.41
C THR A 21 -24.65 21.05 3.88
N LYS A 22 -25.28 19.92 4.15
CA LYS A 22 -25.29 19.30 5.48
C LYS A 22 -24.45 18.03 5.40
N LEU A 23 -23.46 17.94 6.28
CA LEU A 23 -22.76 16.68 6.48
C LEU A 23 -23.74 15.70 7.11
N ILE A 24 -24.18 14.68 6.36
CA ILE A 24 -25.19 13.71 6.81
C ILE A 24 -24.52 12.65 7.66
N GLU A 25 -23.37 12.15 7.23
CA GLU A 25 -22.62 11.12 7.95
C GLU A 25 -21.16 11.10 7.47
N THR A 26 -20.24 10.96 8.41
CA THR A 26 -18.85 10.63 8.12
C THR A 26 -18.67 9.15 8.40
N VAL A 27 -18.79 8.31 7.37
CA VAL A 27 -18.46 6.89 7.48
C VAL A 27 -16.94 6.79 7.52
N LYS A 28 -16.38 6.58 8.70
CA LYS A 28 -15.02 6.07 8.83
C LYS A 28 -15.08 4.60 8.46
N GLU A 29 -14.59 4.25 7.26
CA GLU A 29 -14.27 2.87 6.97
C GLU A 29 -13.29 2.39 8.05
N GLN A 30 -13.79 1.56 8.96
CA GLN A 30 -12.91 0.81 9.84
C GLN A 30 -12.22 -0.24 8.96
N VAL A 31 -11.04 0.09 8.50
CA VAL A 31 -10.15 -0.91 7.92
C VAL A 31 -9.81 -1.87 9.05
N ALA A 32 -10.45 -3.03 9.04
CA ALA A 32 -10.11 -4.13 9.94
C ALA A 32 -8.69 -4.59 9.58
N GLY A 33 -7.67 -4.09 10.30
CA GLY A 33 -6.29 -4.47 10.04
C GLY A 33 -5.27 -3.47 10.58
N ILE A 34 -4.01 -3.81 10.45
CA ILE A 34 -2.88 -2.96 10.79
C ILE A 34 -2.81 -1.82 9.77
N LYS A 35 -2.70 -0.58 10.24
CA LYS A 35 -2.51 0.58 9.35
C LYS A 35 -1.19 0.46 8.60
N LEU A 36 -1.20 0.84 7.32
CA LEU A 36 -0.01 0.77 6.47
C LEU A 36 1.19 1.52 7.04
N GLU A 37 0.95 2.71 7.62
CA GLU A 37 2.01 3.58 8.14
C GLU A 37 2.66 3.03 9.40
N ASP A 38 1.94 2.20 10.16
CA ASP A 38 2.39 1.64 11.45
C ASP A 38 2.88 0.19 11.32
N ALA A 39 2.78 -0.40 10.12
CA ALA A 39 3.08 -1.80 9.91
C ALA A 39 4.59 -2.06 9.81
N SER A 40 5.08 -3.04 10.55
CA SER A 40 6.46 -3.54 10.42
C SER A 40 6.66 -4.36 9.14
N ILE A 41 5.60 -4.97 8.63
CA ILE A 41 5.61 -5.74 7.37
C ILE A 41 4.44 -5.27 6.51
N VAL A 42 4.72 -5.04 5.24
CA VAL A 42 3.69 -4.70 4.23
C VAL A 42 3.75 -5.70 3.09
N VAL A 43 2.60 -6.30 2.77
CA VAL A 43 2.42 -7.12 1.56
C VAL A 43 1.63 -6.30 0.55
N SER A 44 2.19 -6.05 -0.61
CA SER A 44 1.61 -5.12 -1.59
C SER A 44 1.46 -5.75 -2.97
N GLY A 45 0.30 -5.52 -3.58
CA GLY A 45 -0.03 -6.01 -4.91
C GLY A 45 -0.03 -4.92 -5.97
N GLY A 46 0.45 -5.27 -7.16
CA GLY A 46 0.42 -4.40 -8.34
C GLY A 46 -0.62 -4.82 -9.38
N ARG A 47 -0.59 -4.13 -10.52
CA ARG A 47 -1.44 -4.46 -11.67
C ARG A 47 -1.23 -5.92 -12.15
N GLY A 48 -0.04 -6.47 -11.96
CA GLY A 48 0.30 -7.84 -12.33
C GLY A 48 -0.49 -8.91 -11.57
N ILE A 49 -1.18 -8.56 -10.49
CA ILE A 49 -2.10 -9.46 -9.76
C ILE A 49 -3.31 -9.85 -10.63
N GLY A 50 -3.77 -8.95 -11.52
CA GLY A 50 -4.76 -9.26 -12.54
C GLY A 50 -6.23 -9.17 -12.09
N GLY A 51 -6.51 -8.91 -10.83
CA GLY A 51 -7.88 -8.78 -10.34
C GLY A 51 -8.04 -8.88 -8.83
N PRO A 52 -9.25 -8.67 -8.31
CA PRO A 52 -9.52 -8.70 -6.87
C PRO A 52 -9.30 -10.08 -6.23
N ASP A 53 -9.50 -11.17 -6.97
CA ASP A 53 -9.31 -12.53 -6.43
C ASP A 53 -7.84 -12.81 -6.08
N GLY A 54 -6.91 -12.22 -6.82
CA GLY A 54 -5.48 -12.34 -6.50
C GLY A 54 -5.12 -11.64 -5.19
N PHE A 55 -5.82 -10.57 -4.84
CA PHE A 55 -5.63 -9.88 -3.55
C PHE A 55 -6.02 -10.73 -2.35
N LYS A 56 -6.95 -11.68 -2.49
CA LYS A 56 -7.28 -12.63 -1.42
C LYS A 56 -6.06 -13.47 -0.99
N GLN A 57 -5.24 -13.90 -1.95
CA GLN A 57 -4.01 -14.65 -1.65
C GLN A 57 -2.96 -13.76 -0.96
N LEU A 58 -2.87 -12.48 -1.34
CA LEU A 58 -2.00 -11.52 -0.64
C LEU A 58 -2.50 -11.23 0.77
N GLU A 59 -3.81 -11.16 0.96
CA GLU A 59 -4.43 -11.00 2.27
C GLU A 59 -4.13 -12.19 3.19
N ASP A 60 -4.19 -13.41 2.68
CA ASP A 60 -3.85 -14.61 3.44
C ASP A 60 -2.38 -14.59 3.90
N LEU A 61 -1.46 -14.22 3.00
CA LEU A 61 -0.06 -14.02 3.37
C LEU A 61 0.11 -12.91 4.40
N ALA A 62 -0.58 -11.78 4.22
CA ALA A 62 -0.54 -10.66 5.15
C ALA A 62 -1.04 -11.06 6.56
N LYS A 63 -2.10 -11.85 6.66
CA LYS A 63 -2.61 -12.39 7.93
C LYS A 63 -1.57 -13.28 8.63
N ILE A 64 -0.92 -14.17 7.90
CA ILE A 64 0.12 -15.06 8.44
C ILE A 64 1.30 -14.24 8.99
N LEU A 65 1.72 -13.21 8.27
CA LEU A 65 2.85 -12.35 8.66
C LEU A 65 2.47 -11.25 9.67
N LYS A 66 1.20 -11.11 10.02
CA LYS A 66 0.67 -9.94 10.74
C LYS A 66 1.09 -8.63 10.06
N ALA A 67 0.98 -8.60 8.75
CA ALA A 67 1.36 -7.52 7.87
C ALA A 67 0.15 -6.65 7.49
N ALA A 68 0.40 -5.41 7.10
CA ALA A 68 -0.61 -4.61 6.41
C ALA A 68 -0.67 -4.98 4.92
N LEU A 69 -1.87 -4.89 4.35
CA LEU A 69 -2.08 -5.11 2.93
C LEU A 69 -2.06 -3.77 2.20
N GLY A 70 -1.16 -3.64 1.24
CA GLY A 70 -1.00 -2.46 0.40
C GLY A 70 -1.23 -2.76 -1.08
N ALA A 71 -1.24 -1.71 -1.89
CA ALA A 71 -1.33 -1.83 -3.34
C ALA A 71 -0.67 -0.64 -4.04
N SER A 72 -0.27 -0.86 -5.29
CA SER A 72 0.06 0.25 -6.19
C SER A 72 -1.23 0.94 -6.68
N ARG A 73 -1.10 2.11 -7.30
CA ARG A 73 -2.25 2.90 -7.77
C ARG A 73 -3.22 2.15 -8.70
N PRO A 74 -2.78 1.36 -9.72
CA PRO A 74 -3.71 0.72 -10.65
C PRO A 74 -4.74 -0.22 -10.00
N PRO A 75 -4.41 -1.10 -9.05
CA PRO A 75 -5.39 -1.88 -8.33
C PRO A 75 -6.43 -1.06 -7.57
N CYS A 76 -6.01 0.04 -6.93
CA CYS A 76 -6.91 0.95 -6.23
C CYS A 76 -7.84 1.66 -7.21
N TYR A 77 -7.30 2.18 -8.31
CA TYR A 77 -8.09 2.83 -9.37
C TYR A 77 -9.13 1.88 -9.98
N ASN A 78 -8.78 0.61 -10.17
CA ASN A 78 -9.69 -0.42 -10.68
C ASN A 78 -10.63 -0.99 -9.60
N LYS A 79 -10.60 -0.44 -8.39
CA LYS A 79 -11.44 -0.88 -7.25
C LYS A 79 -11.27 -2.36 -6.88
N TRP A 80 -10.08 -2.93 -7.10
CA TRP A 80 -9.75 -4.27 -6.62
C TRP A 80 -9.46 -4.27 -5.12
N ILE A 81 -9.04 -3.14 -4.61
CA ILE A 81 -8.74 -2.88 -3.20
C ILE A 81 -9.06 -1.41 -2.89
N PRO A 82 -9.45 -1.05 -1.66
CA PRO A 82 -9.73 0.34 -1.30
C PRO A 82 -8.54 1.29 -1.53
N GLU A 83 -8.83 2.55 -1.84
CA GLU A 83 -7.81 3.59 -2.05
C GLU A 83 -6.95 3.84 -0.80
N THR A 84 -7.47 3.54 0.38
CA THR A 84 -6.74 3.61 1.65
C THR A 84 -5.54 2.68 1.73
N ALA A 85 -5.50 1.65 0.88
CA ALA A 85 -4.39 0.70 0.74
C ALA A 85 -3.31 1.17 -0.25
N GLN A 86 -3.51 2.32 -0.91
CA GLN A 86 -2.55 2.79 -1.92
C GLN A 86 -1.23 3.23 -1.28
N VAL A 87 -0.13 2.63 -1.77
CA VAL A 87 1.25 3.01 -1.46
C VAL A 87 1.83 3.77 -2.66
N GLY A 88 2.44 4.91 -2.41
CA GLY A 88 3.06 5.73 -3.44
C GLY A 88 2.98 7.22 -3.14
N LEU A 89 3.49 8.04 -4.06
CA LEU A 89 3.55 9.50 -3.93
C LEU A 89 2.18 10.14 -3.64
N THR A 90 1.12 9.61 -4.25
CA THR A 90 -0.27 10.09 -4.08
C THR A 90 -1.09 9.23 -3.11
N GLY A 91 -0.45 8.29 -2.44
CA GLY A 91 -1.04 7.41 -1.44
C GLY A 91 -0.29 7.52 -0.11
N LYS A 92 -0.09 6.38 0.52
CA LYS A 92 0.64 6.29 1.79
C LYS A 92 2.14 6.14 1.52
N ILE A 93 2.95 6.78 2.37
CA ILE A 93 4.40 6.57 2.44
C ILE A 93 4.64 5.64 3.62
N VAL A 94 5.33 4.53 3.36
CA VAL A 94 5.57 3.47 4.34
C VAL A 94 7.06 3.18 4.48
N THR A 95 7.48 2.81 5.68
CA THR A 95 8.87 2.51 6.00
C THR A 95 8.99 1.23 6.83
N PRO A 96 8.39 0.11 6.36
CA PRO A 96 8.41 -1.14 7.11
C PRO A 96 9.81 -1.76 7.16
N GLU A 97 10.00 -2.70 8.08
CA GLU A 97 11.17 -3.58 8.09
C GLU A 97 11.24 -4.47 6.84
N LEU A 98 10.06 -4.89 6.35
CA LEU A 98 9.92 -5.75 5.18
C LEU A 98 8.75 -5.31 4.31
N TYR A 99 9.02 -5.06 3.04
CA TYR A 99 8.05 -4.77 2.00
C TYR A 99 8.06 -5.89 0.96
N ILE A 100 6.94 -6.57 0.78
CA ILE A 100 6.80 -7.66 -0.21
C ILE A 100 5.97 -7.13 -1.38
N ALA A 101 6.61 -6.94 -2.52
CA ALA A 101 6.02 -6.40 -3.75
C ALA A 101 5.68 -7.52 -4.73
N VAL A 102 4.40 -7.76 -4.98
CA VAL A 102 3.93 -8.83 -5.88
C VAL A 102 3.24 -8.23 -7.10
N GLY A 103 3.78 -8.50 -8.28
CA GLY A 103 3.23 -7.98 -9.54
C GLY A 103 3.29 -6.46 -9.67
N ILE A 104 4.23 -5.82 -9.01
CA ILE A 104 4.48 -4.37 -9.04
C ILE A 104 5.63 -4.09 -9.99
N SER A 105 5.45 -3.16 -10.92
CA SER A 105 6.47 -2.78 -11.89
C SER A 105 7.61 -1.91 -11.31
N GLY A 106 7.33 -1.18 -10.24
CA GLY A 106 8.31 -0.26 -9.65
C GLY A 106 8.37 1.09 -10.38
N ALA A 107 7.22 1.64 -10.76
CA ALA A 107 7.14 3.03 -11.21
C ALA A 107 7.62 3.98 -10.11
N SER A 108 8.28 5.08 -10.50
CA SER A 108 8.89 6.04 -9.56
C SER A 108 7.90 6.57 -8.53
N GLN A 109 6.65 6.76 -8.92
CA GLN A 109 5.58 7.22 -8.01
C GLN A 109 5.26 6.18 -6.92
N HIS A 110 5.34 4.88 -7.24
CA HIS A 110 5.17 3.83 -6.25
C HIS A 110 6.39 3.71 -5.35
N LEU A 111 7.58 3.72 -5.95
CA LEU A 111 8.85 3.65 -5.21
C LEU A 111 9.00 4.78 -4.20
N ALA A 112 8.55 5.99 -4.54
CA ALA A 112 8.52 7.12 -3.60
C ALA A 112 7.77 6.81 -2.31
N GLY A 113 6.81 5.89 -2.34
CA GLY A 113 6.04 5.48 -1.16
C GLY A 113 6.64 4.31 -0.39
N CYS A 114 7.56 3.53 -0.94
CA CYS A 114 8.08 2.32 -0.29
C CYS A 114 9.61 2.21 -0.22
N SER A 115 10.35 3.12 -0.87
CA SER A 115 11.83 3.09 -0.89
C SER A 115 12.47 3.25 0.49
N GLY A 116 11.74 3.81 1.47
CA GLY A 116 12.18 3.86 2.87
C GLY A 116 12.12 2.53 3.62
N SER A 117 11.64 1.45 2.98
CA SER A 117 11.61 0.12 3.58
C SER A 117 13.02 -0.42 3.79
N LYS A 118 13.28 -1.10 4.91
CA LYS A 118 14.61 -1.67 5.18
C LYS A 118 14.95 -2.81 4.22
N ASN A 119 13.98 -3.63 3.89
CA ASN A 119 14.13 -4.72 2.95
C ASN A 119 12.92 -4.78 2.01
N ILE A 120 13.19 -4.91 0.71
CA ILE A 120 12.17 -5.13 -0.31
C ILE A 120 12.39 -6.50 -0.94
N ILE A 121 11.34 -7.31 -0.96
CA ILE A 121 11.27 -8.56 -1.73
C ILE A 121 10.33 -8.31 -2.89
N ALA A 122 10.76 -8.64 -4.11
CA ALA A 122 9.94 -8.47 -5.30
C ALA A 122 9.66 -9.79 -6.00
N ILE A 123 8.41 -9.99 -6.40
CA ILE A 123 7.97 -11.10 -7.24
C ILE A 123 7.33 -10.49 -8.49
N ASN A 124 7.93 -10.72 -9.65
CA ASN A 124 7.42 -10.22 -10.91
C ASN A 124 7.80 -11.16 -12.05
N LYS A 125 6.92 -11.32 -13.03
CA LYS A 125 7.19 -12.11 -14.23
C LYS A 125 8.13 -11.42 -15.22
N ASP A 126 8.23 -10.09 -15.17
CA ASP A 126 9.07 -9.28 -16.01
C ASP A 126 10.44 -9.09 -15.34
N PRO A 127 11.52 -9.68 -15.88
CA PRO A 127 12.86 -9.56 -15.30
C PRO A 127 13.42 -8.13 -15.34
N GLU A 128 12.89 -7.29 -16.23
CA GLU A 128 13.32 -5.89 -16.43
C GLU A 128 12.50 -4.91 -15.56
N ALA A 129 11.57 -5.40 -14.74
CA ALA A 129 10.76 -4.53 -13.88
C ALA A 129 11.64 -3.71 -12.94
N ASN A 130 11.41 -2.40 -12.90
CA ASN A 130 12.21 -1.48 -12.09
C ASN A 130 12.19 -1.80 -10.58
N ILE A 131 11.15 -2.51 -10.10
CA ILE A 131 11.06 -2.93 -8.70
C ILE A 131 12.29 -3.75 -8.26
N PHE A 132 12.90 -4.52 -9.17
CA PHE A 132 14.08 -5.32 -8.87
C PHE A 132 15.33 -4.48 -8.57
N LYS A 133 15.39 -3.23 -9.03
CA LYS A 133 16.51 -2.33 -8.72
C LYS A 133 16.53 -1.91 -7.25
N GLU A 134 15.36 -1.87 -6.63
CA GLU A 134 15.18 -1.52 -5.21
C GLU A 134 15.06 -2.77 -4.32
N ALA A 135 14.84 -3.93 -4.91
CA ALA A 135 14.66 -5.16 -4.17
C ALA A 135 15.98 -5.75 -3.70
N ARG A 136 16.02 -6.12 -2.43
CA ARG A 136 17.15 -6.89 -1.88
C ARG A 136 17.13 -8.35 -2.35
N PHE A 137 15.91 -8.89 -2.54
CA PHE A 137 15.69 -10.23 -3.09
C PHE A 137 14.59 -10.14 -4.14
N GLY A 138 14.84 -10.74 -5.30
CA GLY A 138 13.89 -10.78 -6.40
C GLY A 138 13.65 -12.20 -6.89
N VAL A 139 12.40 -12.51 -7.18
CA VAL A 139 12.00 -13.76 -7.83
C VAL A 139 11.32 -13.43 -9.15
N VAL A 140 11.93 -13.86 -10.25
CA VAL A 140 11.36 -13.69 -11.59
C VAL A 140 10.47 -14.89 -11.90
N GLY A 141 9.17 -14.65 -12.06
CA GLY A 141 8.21 -15.69 -12.39
C GLY A 141 6.76 -15.27 -12.14
N ASP A 142 5.85 -16.18 -12.44
CA ASP A 142 4.42 -15.97 -12.21
C ASP A 142 4.10 -16.08 -10.71
N TRP A 143 3.57 -15.00 -10.16
CA TRP A 143 3.18 -14.96 -8.75
C TRP A 143 2.17 -16.05 -8.37
N LYS A 144 1.33 -16.51 -9.31
CA LYS A 144 0.34 -17.58 -9.08
C LYS A 144 1.01 -18.92 -8.74
N GLN A 145 2.21 -19.14 -9.25
CA GLN A 145 3.01 -20.34 -8.96
C GLN A 145 3.90 -20.15 -7.73
N ILE A 146 4.46 -18.95 -7.57
CA ILE A 146 5.44 -18.65 -6.53
C ILE A 146 4.76 -18.42 -5.18
N LEU A 147 3.68 -17.62 -5.15
CA LEU A 147 3.06 -17.14 -3.91
C LEU A 147 2.53 -18.27 -3.01
N PRO A 148 1.86 -19.33 -3.53
CA PRO A 148 1.40 -20.42 -2.68
C PRO A 148 2.54 -21.14 -1.97
N THR A 149 3.62 -21.47 -2.70
CA THR A 149 4.81 -22.12 -2.14
C THR A 149 5.53 -21.22 -1.15
N PHE A 150 5.67 -19.94 -1.47
CA PHE A 150 6.24 -18.92 -0.59
C PHE A 150 5.44 -18.80 0.72
N THR A 151 4.13 -18.70 0.60
CA THR A 151 3.21 -18.58 1.76
C THR A 151 3.29 -19.83 2.65
N GLN A 152 3.32 -21.03 2.05
CA GLN A 152 3.44 -22.26 2.79
C GLN A 152 4.78 -22.32 3.55
N LYS A 153 5.88 -21.93 2.91
CA LYS A 153 7.20 -21.92 3.55
C LYS A 153 7.31 -20.92 4.69
N VAL A 154 6.74 -19.74 4.50
CA VAL A 154 6.63 -18.72 5.56
C VAL A 154 5.85 -19.25 6.75
N LYS A 155 4.71 -19.92 6.49
CA LYS A 155 3.87 -20.52 7.53
C LYS A 155 4.65 -21.56 8.34
N GLU A 156 5.41 -22.43 7.68
CA GLU A 156 6.27 -23.43 8.33
C GLU A 156 7.31 -22.78 9.24
N LEU A 157 7.99 -21.73 8.76
CA LEU A 157 9.02 -21.01 9.50
C LEU A 157 8.49 -20.29 10.74
N ILE A 158 7.25 -19.80 10.71
CA ILE A 158 6.63 -19.08 11.83
C ILE A 158 6.04 -20.05 12.85
N SER A 159 5.63 -21.26 12.42
CA SER A 159 4.98 -22.26 13.27
C SER A 159 5.99 -23.16 14.01
N GLY A 160 7.26 -23.13 13.63
CA GLY A 160 8.35 -23.83 14.28
C GLY A 160 9.07 -22.96 15.28
#